data_f802249ed8251147ae06861f312c7878
#
_entry.id   f802249ed8251147ae06861f312c7878
#
_cell.length_a   1.000
_cell.length_b   1.000
_cell.length_c   1.000
_cell.angle_alpha   90.00
_cell.angle_beta   90.00
_cell.angle_gamma   90.00
#
_symmetry.space_group_name_H-M   'P 1'
#
loop_
_entity.id
_entity.type
_entity.pdbx_description
1 polymer ?
#
loop_
_entity_poly.entity_id
_entity_poly.type
_entity_poly.pdbx_seq_one_letter_code
_entity_poly.pdbx_strand_id
1 'polypeptide(L)'
;MLRSLVGSEMCIRDSNEIAKVEDTKMKHVSEYKFLDRYGDVGEYLRLELKLCFRNKTVKTQFRMGFIIMLAFSALIAFTDVYDGTGMINFICIYNFAILSIMTLGQVMSFEGNYLDGLMSRKESIYNLLRAKYYLNCIIVFIPFLIMMIPVAKGKIPFLMALSYMLFTAGFVFAMMLQLAVYNKKTLPLNANVMRSNRGSSLFQTIIISCAFFLPLIINKALTAFFEQDTACIIMMIIGLLLIATHNIWIKNIYNRFMKRRYENMEGFRDSR
;
A
#
# COMPACT_ATOMS: atom_id res chain seq x y z
N MET A 1 -14.01 54.20 20.28
CA MET A 1 -14.81 53.08 20.78
C MET A 1 -15.02 51.93 19.80
N LEU A 2 -15.03 52.09 18.49
CA LEU A 2 -15.24 50.98 17.52
C LEU A 2 -14.08 49.98 17.35
N ARG A 3 -12.83 50.35 17.66
CA ARG A 3 -11.67 49.43 17.54
C ARG A 3 -11.59 48.39 18.66
N SER A 4 -12.19 48.60 19.78
CA SER A 4 -12.18 47.66 20.93
C SER A 4 -13.20 46.52 20.77
N LEU A 5 -14.29 46.73 20.05
CA LEU A 5 -15.32 45.74 19.79
C LEU A 5 -14.87 44.66 18.77
N VAL A 6 -14.13 45.08 17.72
CA VAL A 6 -13.62 44.16 16.69
C VAL A 6 -12.59 43.18 17.28
N GLY A 7 -11.76 43.62 18.23
CA GLY A 7 -10.80 42.77 18.90
C GLY A 7 -11.45 41.70 19.81
N SER A 8 -12.56 42.05 20.48
CA SER A 8 -13.28 41.13 21.36
C SER A 8 -14.10 40.10 20.57
N GLU A 9 -14.70 40.46 19.47
CA GLU A 9 -15.41 39.49 18.60
C GLU A 9 -14.45 38.52 17.92
N MET A 10 -13.27 38.96 17.54
CA MET A 10 -12.23 38.07 16.97
C MET A 10 -11.72 37.04 18.00
N CYS A 11 -11.48 37.49 19.24
CA CYS A 11 -11.08 36.57 20.33
C CYS A 11 -12.21 35.60 20.71
N ILE A 12 -13.47 35.99 20.68
CA ILE A 12 -14.63 35.13 20.97
C ILE A 12 -14.84 34.12 19.84
N ARG A 13 -14.61 34.52 18.60
CA ARG A 13 -14.71 33.63 17.45
C ARG A 13 -13.61 32.56 17.46
N ASP A 14 -12.36 32.95 17.76
CA ASP A 14 -11.24 32.02 17.91
C ASP A 14 -11.44 31.08 19.11
N SER A 15 -11.94 31.57 20.25
CA SER A 15 -12.22 30.69 21.38
C SER A 15 -13.39 29.75 21.11
N ASN A 16 -14.37 30.13 20.32
CA ASN A 16 -15.48 29.25 19.91
C ASN A 16 -15.04 28.23 18.83
N GLU A 17 -14.06 28.57 18.00
CA GLU A 17 -13.47 27.58 17.07
C GLU A 17 -12.54 26.62 17.78
N ILE A 18 -11.81 27.07 18.80
CA ILE A 18 -10.99 26.19 19.68
C ILE A 18 -11.88 25.30 20.53
N ALA A 19 -13.02 25.79 21.03
CA ALA A 19 -14.00 24.98 21.77
C ALA A 19 -14.78 23.99 20.88
N LYS A 20 -14.85 24.24 19.55
CA LYS A 20 -15.38 23.28 18.57
C LYS A 20 -14.35 22.24 18.10
N VAL A 21 -13.08 22.37 18.47
CA VAL A 21 -12.16 21.24 18.45
C VAL A 21 -12.70 20.29 19.52
N GLU A 22 -13.60 19.41 19.10
CA GLU A 22 -14.08 18.29 19.91
C GLU A 22 -12.90 17.72 20.67
N ASP A 23 -13.01 17.63 21.97
CA ASP A 23 -12.16 16.77 22.79
C ASP A 23 -12.08 15.43 22.06
N THR A 24 -11.04 15.27 21.27
CA THR A 24 -10.75 14.00 20.64
C THR A 24 -10.48 13.08 21.80
N LYS A 25 -11.56 12.39 22.25
CA LYS A 25 -11.47 11.33 23.25
C LYS A 25 -10.25 10.53 22.88
N MET A 26 -9.19 10.61 23.67
CA MET A 26 -7.98 9.82 23.47
C MET A 26 -8.44 8.37 23.41
N LYS A 27 -8.67 7.87 22.19
CA LYS A 27 -8.99 6.47 21.99
C LYS A 27 -7.83 5.71 22.57
N HIS A 28 -8.12 4.87 23.54
CA HIS A 28 -7.17 3.98 24.19
C HIS A 28 -6.19 3.45 23.14
N VAL A 29 -4.92 3.81 23.27
CA VAL A 29 -3.89 3.39 22.31
C VAL A 29 -3.71 1.91 22.52
N SER A 30 -4.23 1.10 21.60
CA SER A 30 -3.99 -0.34 21.62
C SER A 30 -2.48 -0.57 21.55
N GLU A 31 -1.92 -1.02 22.67
CA GLU A 31 -0.52 -1.41 22.76
C GLU A 31 -0.40 -2.80 22.13
N TYR A 32 0.08 -2.87 20.89
CA TYR A 32 0.40 -4.15 20.23
C TYR A 32 1.70 -4.71 20.80
N LYS A 33 1.69 -5.15 22.07
CA LYS A 33 2.87 -5.64 22.81
C LYS A 33 3.61 -6.78 22.12
N PHE A 34 2.91 -7.60 21.32
CA PHE A 34 3.51 -8.69 20.57
C PHE A 34 4.54 -8.22 19.50
N LEU A 35 4.44 -6.96 19.05
CA LEU A 35 5.35 -6.37 18.07
C LEU A 35 6.69 -5.93 18.69
N ASP A 36 6.74 -5.74 20.01
CA ASP A 36 7.97 -5.34 20.72
C ASP A 36 9.08 -6.39 20.58
N ARG A 37 8.69 -7.65 20.30
CA ARG A 37 9.62 -8.77 20.07
C ARG A 37 10.46 -8.59 18.80
N TYR A 38 10.02 -7.75 17.85
CA TYR A 38 10.69 -7.52 16.57
C TYR A 38 11.57 -6.27 16.55
N GLY A 39 11.85 -5.66 17.73
CA GLY A 39 12.71 -4.48 17.86
C GLY A 39 12.23 -3.30 17.02
N ASP A 40 13.15 -2.55 16.41
CA ASP A 40 12.85 -1.33 15.64
C ASP A 40 11.84 -1.55 14.52
N VAL A 41 11.92 -2.69 13.80
CA VAL A 41 10.96 -3.02 12.73
C VAL A 41 9.56 -3.19 13.31
N GLY A 42 9.44 -3.75 14.51
CA GLY A 42 8.18 -3.90 15.22
C GLY A 42 7.55 -2.56 15.60
N GLU A 43 8.34 -1.56 15.98
CA GLU A 43 7.86 -0.20 16.24
C GLU A 43 7.28 0.44 14.97
N TYR A 44 8.00 0.35 13.84
CA TYR A 44 7.50 0.87 12.57
C TYR A 44 6.26 0.11 12.08
N LEU A 45 6.20 -1.21 12.29
CA LEU A 45 5.01 -1.99 11.97
C LEU A 45 3.79 -1.54 12.81
N ARG A 46 4.01 -1.22 14.07
CA ARG A 46 2.99 -0.64 14.96
C ARG A 46 2.50 0.72 14.46
N LEU A 47 3.44 1.58 14.00
CA LEU A 47 3.08 2.87 13.42
C LEU A 47 2.24 2.72 12.15
N GLU A 48 2.62 1.81 11.25
CA GLU A 48 1.87 1.51 10.04
C GLU A 48 0.46 0.97 10.33
N LEU A 49 0.33 0.05 11.29
CA LEU A 49 -0.99 -0.44 11.73
C LEU A 49 -1.85 0.70 12.30
N LYS A 50 -1.27 1.55 13.15
CA LYS A 50 -1.98 2.73 13.68
C LYS A 50 -2.39 3.68 12.55
N LEU A 51 -1.52 3.88 11.55
CA LEU A 51 -1.82 4.68 10.37
C LEU A 51 -3.02 4.11 9.60
N CYS A 52 -3.06 2.80 9.36
CA CYS A 52 -4.15 2.13 8.68
C CYS A 52 -5.50 2.24 9.43
N PHE A 53 -5.48 2.09 10.76
CA PHE A 53 -6.72 2.08 11.54
C PHE A 53 -7.21 3.46 11.98
N ARG A 54 -6.33 4.44 12.13
CA ARG A 54 -6.70 5.77 12.65
C ARG A 54 -7.02 6.77 11.56
N ASN A 55 -6.34 6.72 10.41
CA ASN A 55 -6.47 7.73 9.37
C ASN A 55 -7.64 7.44 8.43
N LYS A 56 -8.49 8.45 8.24
CA LYS A 56 -9.70 8.35 7.41
C LYS A 56 -9.37 8.01 5.96
N THR A 57 -8.35 8.64 5.39
CA THR A 57 -7.93 8.45 3.99
C THR A 57 -7.47 7.01 3.76
N VAL A 58 -6.53 6.53 4.58
CA VAL A 58 -5.97 5.16 4.46
C VAL A 58 -7.05 4.10 4.68
N LYS A 59 -7.88 4.29 5.72
CA LYS A 59 -8.99 3.39 6.01
C LYS A 59 -10.00 3.31 4.86
N THR A 60 -10.29 4.44 4.19
CA THR A 60 -11.22 4.45 3.06
C THR A 60 -10.61 3.76 1.84
N GLN A 61 -9.33 3.97 1.54
CA GLN A 61 -8.63 3.28 0.46
C GLN A 61 -8.59 1.76 0.69
N PHE A 62 -8.24 1.34 1.90
CA PHE A 62 -8.24 -0.08 2.26
C PHE A 62 -9.63 -0.70 2.11
N ARG A 63 -10.67 -0.02 2.59
CA ARG A 63 -12.06 -0.48 2.44
C ARG A 63 -12.49 -0.58 0.99
N MET A 64 -12.15 0.39 0.14
CA MET A 64 -12.46 0.36 -1.28
C MET A 64 -11.74 -0.80 -1.98
N GLY A 65 -10.44 -0.99 -1.71
CA GLY A 65 -9.69 -2.14 -2.23
C GLY A 65 -10.28 -3.48 -1.79
N PHE A 66 -10.71 -3.57 -0.53
CA PHE A 66 -11.35 -4.77 0.01
C PHE A 66 -12.69 -5.09 -0.66
N ILE A 67 -13.53 -4.08 -0.92
CA ILE A 67 -14.80 -4.26 -1.64
C ILE A 67 -14.56 -4.74 -3.07
N ILE A 68 -13.59 -4.15 -3.79
CA ILE A 68 -13.25 -4.55 -5.16
C ILE A 68 -12.72 -5.99 -5.18
N MET A 69 -11.87 -6.35 -4.22
CA MET A 69 -11.35 -7.70 -4.06
C MET A 69 -12.47 -8.72 -3.83
N LEU A 70 -13.42 -8.41 -2.94
CA LEU A 70 -14.59 -9.27 -2.70
C LEU A 70 -15.45 -9.41 -3.96
N ALA A 71 -15.67 -8.32 -4.70
CA ALA A 71 -16.43 -8.34 -5.95
C ALA A 71 -15.76 -9.25 -6.99
N PHE A 72 -14.44 -9.16 -7.18
CA PHE A 72 -13.71 -10.02 -8.11
C PHE A 72 -13.72 -11.49 -7.68
N SER A 73 -13.55 -11.76 -6.39
CA SER A 73 -13.64 -13.13 -5.86
C SER A 73 -15.04 -13.73 -6.06
N ALA A 74 -16.09 -12.92 -5.86
CA ALA A 74 -17.47 -13.33 -6.07
C ALA A 74 -17.75 -13.56 -7.57
N LEU A 75 -17.26 -12.71 -8.45
CA LEU A 75 -17.41 -12.89 -9.91
C LEU A 75 -16.84 -14.25 -10.35
N ILE A 76 -15.64 -14.61 -9.91
CA ILE A 76 -15.05 -15.91 -10.26
C ILE A 76 -15.84 -17.06 -9.63
N ALA A 77 -16.27 -16.93 -8.37
CA ALA A 77 -16.90 -18.02 -7.63
C ALA A 77 -18.34 -18.33 -8.08
N PHE A 78 -19.07 -17.31 -8.57
CA PHE A 78 -20.52 -17.42 -8.81
C PHE A 78 -20.94 -17.20 -10.26
N THR A 79 -20.03 -16.81 -11.16
CA THR A 79 -20.37 -16.58 -12.58
C THR A 79 -19.47 -17.41 -13.49
N ASP A 80 -20.04 -17.88 -14.60
CA ASP A 80 -19.33 -18.61 -15.66
C ASP A 80 -18.97 -17.70 -16.85
N VAL A 81 -19.30 -16.41 -16.75
CA VAL A 81 -19.13 -15.42 -17.82
C VAL A 81 -17.66 -15.23 -18.22
N TYR A 82 -16.75 -15.55 -17.32
CA TYR A 82 -15.31 -15.33 -17.49
C TYR A 82 -14.49 -16.61 -17.58
N ASP A 83 -15.10 -17.74 -17.96
CA ASP A 83 -14.41 -19.04 -18.04
C ASP A 83 -13.33 -19.12 -19.14
N GLY A 84 -13.02 -18.01 -19.82
CA GLY A 84 -11.84 -17.88 -20.69
C GLY A 84 -10.57 -17.73 -19.85
N THR A 85 -9.57 -18.58 -20.12
CA THR A 85 -8.29 -18.67 -19.38
C THR A 85 -7.59 -17.30 -19.18
N GLY A 86 -7.67 -16.41 -20.16
CA GLY A 86 -7.03 -15.09 -20.08
C GLY A 86 -7.70 -14.14 -19.08
N MET A 87 -9.04 -14.19 -18.97
CA MET A 87 -9.78 -13.31 -18.08
C MET A 87 -9.70 -13.77 -16.63
N ILE A 88 -9.74 -15.08 -16.40
CA ILE A 88 -9.53 -15.65 -15.05
C ILE A 88 -8.16 -15.25 -14.53
N ASN A 89 -7.10 -15.42 -15.33
CA ASN A 89 -5.74 -15.02 -14.97
C ASN A 89 -5.66 -13.53 -14.61
N PHE A 90 -6.30 -12.67 -15.42
CA PHE A 90 -6.36 -11.23 -15.15
C PHE A 90 -7.00 -10.92 -13.79
N ILE A 91 -8.20 -11.46 -13.55
CA ILE A 91 -8.95 -11.20 -12.32
C ILE A 91 -8.21 -11.76 -11.10
N CYS A 92 -7.59 -12.95 -11.22
CA CYS A 92 -6.82 -13.54 -10.14
C CYS A 92 -5.59 -12.70 -9.76
N ILE A 93 -4.75 -12.32 -10.74
CA ILE A 93 -3.56 -11.50 -10.48
C ILE A 93 -3.96 -10.16 -9.85
N TYR A 94 -5.01 -9.54 -10.41
CA TYR A 94 -5.47 -8.25 -9.92
C TYR A 94 -6.06 -8.33 -8.52
N ASN A 95 -6.75 -9.41 -8.20
CA ASN A 95 -7.34 -9.63 -6.88
C ASN A 95 -6.28 -9.64 -5.76
N PHE A 96 -5.12 -10.27 -6.01
CA PHE A 96 -3.99 -10.23 -5.05
C PHE A 96 -3.29 -8.88 -5.01
N ALA A 97 -3.22 -8.17 -6.13
CA ALA A 97 -2.49 -6.92 -6.24
C ALA A 97 -3.25 -5.71 -5.70
N ILE A 98 -4.60 -5.71 -5.76
CA ILE A 98 -5.43 -4.51 -5.52
C ILE A 98 -5.21 -3.85 -4.15
N LEU A 99 -5.17 -4.65 -3.07
CA LEU A 99 -4.96 -4.11 -1.72
C LEU A 99 -3.59 -3.47 -1.58
N SER A 100 -2.57 -4.10 -2.16
CA SER A 100 -1.20 -3.61 -2.10
C SER A 100 -0.97 -2.41 -3.01
N ILE A 101 -1.63 -2.35 -4.16
CA ILE A 101 -1.61 -1.16 -5.01
C ILE A 101 -2.23 0.03 -4.28
N MET A 102 -3.33 -0.16 -3.55
CA MET A 102 -3.98 0.90 -2.79
C MET A 102 -3.13 1.38 -1.61
N THR A 103 -2.39 0.50 -0.95
CA THR A 103 -1.55 0.83 0.21
C THR A 103 -0.15 1.31 -0.18
N LEU A 104 0.54 0.60 -1.07
CA LEU A 104 1.90 0.93 -1.52
C LEU A 104 1.93 1.99 -2.63
N GLY A 105 0.83 2.21 -3.34
CA GLY A 105 0.77 3.25 -4.37
C GLY A 105 1.03 4.66 -3.84
N GLN A 106 0.86 4.85 -2.54
CA GLN A 106 1.10 6.12 -1.84
C GLN A 106 2.21 6.01 -0.79
N VAL A 107 3.16 5.09 -1.02
CA VAL A 107 4.32 4.94 -0.13
C VAL A 107 5.05 6.27 0.04
N MET A 108 5.43 6.60 1.28
CA MET A 108 6.06 7.87 1.70
C MET A 108 5.20 9.14 1.58
N SER A 109 3.99 9.10 0.97
CA SER A 109 3.12 10.28 0.88
C SER A 109 2.54 10.70 2.22
N PHE A 110 2.17 9.75 3.06
CA PHE A 110 1.64 10.03 4.39
C PHE A 110 2.75 10.44 5.36
N GLU A 111 3.93 9.82 5.22
CA GLU A 111 5.12 10.10 6.01
C GLU A 111 5.75 11.43 5.64
N GLY A 112 5.50 11.95 4.44
CA GLY A 112 5.98 13.25 3.98
C GLY A 112 5.66 14.39 4.97
N ASN A 113 4.56 14.27 5.73
CA ASN A 113 4.18 15.28 6.73
C ASN A 113 5.15 15.37 7.92
N TYR A 114 5.88 14.27 8.25
CA TYR A 114 6.82 14.19 9.38
C TYR A 114 8.19 13.64 8.98
N LEU A 115 8.49 13.66 7.69
CA LEU A 115 9.74 13.11 7.15
C LEU A 115 10.98 13.81 7.70
N ASP A 116 10.89 15.12 7.98
CA ASP A 116 12.00 15.89 8.57
C ASP A 116 12.45 15.29 9.92
N GLY A 117 11.48 14.85 10.75
CA GLY A 117 11.74 14.14 12.00
C GLY A 117 12.31 12.73 11.81
N LEU A 118 11.86 12.01 10.76
CA LEU A 118 12.39 10.69 10.45
C LEU A 118 13.83 10.75 9.93
N MET A 119 14.19 11.81 9.20
CA MET A 119 15.54 11.99 8.65
C MET A 119 16.60 12.28 9.72
N SER A 120 16.22 12.74 10.90
CA SER A 120 17.16 12.92 12.02
C SER A 120 17.74 11.60 12.52
N ARG A 121 17.05 10.48 12.27
CA ARG A 121 17.47 9.11 12.60
C ARG A 121 17.77 8.33 11.33
N LYS A 122 19.03 8.14 10.96
CA LYS A 122 19.46 7.52 9.70
C LYS A 122 18.86 6.12 9.43
N GLU A 123 18.71 5.31 10.46
CA GLU A 123 18.26 3.91 10.33
C GLU A 123 16.73 3.80 10.22
N SER A 124 15.99 4.85 10.55
CA SER A 124 14.54 4.81 10.62
C SER A 124 13.88 4.50 9.27
N ILE A 125 14.38 5.06 8.16
CA ILE A 125 13.76 4.89 6.83
C ILE A 125 13.93 3.48 6.28
N TYR A 126 15.08 2.84 6.51
CA TYR A 126 15.28 1.46 6.11
C TYR A 126 14.31 0.51 6.85
N ASN A 127 14.19 0.68 8.17
CA ASN A 127 13.28 -0.12 8.98
C ASN A 127 11.80 0.18 8.66
N LEU A 128 11.47 1.43 8.32
CA LEU A 128 10.15 1.82 7.83
C LEU A 128 9.79 1.10 6.52
N LEU A 129 10.69 1.06 5.53
CA LEU A 129 10.46 0.37 4.25
C LEU A 129 10.28 -1.15 4.47
N ARG A 130 11.07 -1.75 5.36
CA ARG A 130 10.90 -3.15 5.75
C ARG A 130 9.56 -3.41 6.42
N ALA A 131 9.15 -2.55 7.33
CA ALA A 131 7.86 -2.66 8.01
C ALA A 131 6.70 -2.57 7.01
N LYS A 132 6.75 -1.65 6.05
CA LYS A 132 5.75 -1.55 4.96
C LYS A 132 5.70 -2.82 4.11
N TYR A 133 6.85 -3.38 3.76
CA TYR A 133 6.92 -4.63 3.03
C TYR A 133 6.28 -5.78 3.82
N TYR A 134 6.65 -5.97 5.09
CA TYR A 134 6.11 -7.06 5.92
C TYR A 134 4.62 -6.91 6.19
N LEU A 135 4.14 -5.68 6.40
CA LEU A 135 2.71 -5.43 6.55
C LEU A 135 1.94 -5.87 5.30
N ASN A 136 2.43 -5.53 4.11
CA ASN A 136 1.78 -5.92 2.86
C ASN A 136 1.88 -7.43 2.61
N CYS A 137 2.96 -8.09 3.01
CA CYS A 137 3.05 -9.55 3.00
C CYS A 137 1.99 -10.21 3.89
N ILE A 138 1.66 -9.60 5.04
CA ILE A 138 0.57 -10.09 5.89
C ILE A 138 -0.79 -9.80 5.23
N ILE A 139 -0.98 -8.63 4.67
CA ILE A 139 -2.24 -8.22 4.02
C ILE A 139 -2.59 -9.14 2.84
N VAL A 140 -1.60 -9.62 2.07
CA VAL A 140 -1.85 -10.48 0.89
C VAL A 140 -2.44 -11.85 1.24
N PHE A 141 -2.35 -12.28 2.51
CA PHE A 141 -3.04 -13.48 2.96
C PHE A 141 -4.57 -13.32 3.00
N ILE A 142 -5.09 -12.09 3.11
CA ILE A 142 -6.54 -11.84 3.11
C ILE A 142 -7.17 -12.27 1.76
N PRO A 143 -6.72 -11.75 0.59
CA PRO A 143 -7.22 -12.24 -0.70
C PRO A 143 -6.96 -13.73 -0.91
N PHE A 144 -5.86 -14.28 -0.40
CA PHE A 144 -5.60 -15.71 -0.51
C PHE A 144 -6.67 -16.56 0.18
N LEU A 145 -7.03 -16.22 1.42
CA LEU A 145 -8.11 -16.92 2.14
C LEU A 145 -9.45 -16.82 1.42
N ILE A 146 -9.77 -15.66 0.84
CA ILE A 146 -11.02 -15.47 0.10
C ILE A 146 -11.01 -16.24 -1.23
N MET A 147 -9.85 -16.31 -1.91
CA MET A 147 -9.68 -17.08 -3.14
C MET A 147 -9.75 -18.60 -2.93
N MET A 148 -9.71 -19.08 -1.68
CA MET A 148 -10.02 -20.49 -1.39
C MET A 148 -11.47 -20.86 -1.72
N ILE A 149 -12.41 -19.91 -1.77
CA ILE A 149 -13.80 -20.16 -2.14
C ILE A 149 -13.92 -20.62 -3.61
N PRO A 150 -13.42 -19.86 -4.60
CA PRO A 150 -13.43 -20.33 -6.00
C PRO A 150 -12.54 -21.58 -6.22
N VAL A 151 -11.47 -21.75 -5.45
CA VAL A 151 -10.66 -22.99 -5.50
C VAL A 151 -11.48 -24.20 -5.03
N ALA A 152 -12.21 -24.09 -3.92
CA ALA A 152 -13.07 -25.15 -3.40
C ALA A 152 -14.23 -25.52 -4.37
N LYS A 153 -14.66 -24.56 -5.20
CA LYS A 153 -15.66 -24.77 -6.27
C LYS A 153 -15.07 -25.37 -7.56
N GLY A 154 -13.76 -25.60 -7.60
CA GLY A 154 -13.08 -26.14 -8.79
C GLY A 154 -12.92 -25.19 -9.96
N LYS A 155 -13.19 -23.87 -9.75
CA LYS A 155 -13.04 -22.84 -10.81
C LYS A 155 -11.59 -22.45 -11.07
N ILE A 156 -10.74 -22.57 -10.06
CA ILE A 156 -9.32 -22.18 -10.10
C ILE A 156 -8.51 -23.27 -9.45
N PRO A 157 -7.38 -23.71 -10.05
CA PRO A 157 -6.46 -24.62 -9.39
C PRO A 157 -5.77 -23.93 -8.20
N PHE A 158 -5.56 -24.67 -7.11
CA PHE A 158 -4.86 -24.17 -5.92
C PHE A 158 -3.46 -23.64 -6.25
N LEU A 159 -2.74 -24.33 -7.13
CA LEU A 159 -1.42 -23.93 -7.60
C LEU A 159 -1.41 -22.50 -8.18
N MET A 160 -2.43 -22.16 -8.94
CA MET A 160 -2.58 -20.84 -9.56
C MET A 160 -2.80 -19.75 -8.49
N ALA A 161 -3.66 -19.97 -7.50
CA ALA A 161 -3.89 -19.04 -6.41
C ALA A 161 -2.60 -18.81 -5.58
N LEU A 162 -1.89 -19.88 -5.25
CA LEU A 162 -0.64 -19.82 -4.50
C LEU A 162 0.47 -19.11 -5.28
N SER A 163 0.63 -19.43 -6.58
CA SER A 163 1.65 -18.82 -7.43
C SER A 163 1.44 -17.31 -7.57
N TYR A 164 0.21 -16.85 -7.77
CA TYR A 164 -0.08 -15.41 -7.91
C TYR A 164 0.06 -14.67 -6.59
N MET A 165 -0.28 -15.28 -5.44
CA MET A 165 0.01 -14.71 -4.13
C MET A 165 1.51 -14.46 -3.94
N LEU A 166 2.35 -15.48 -4.17
CA LEU A 166 3.79 -15.38 -3.99
C LEU A 166 4.44 -14.43 -5.01
N PHE A 167 4.00 -14.45 -6.26
CA PHE A 167 4.46 -13.53 -7.27
C PHE A 167 4.13 -12.07 -6.91
N THR A 168 2.93 -11.82 -6.40
CA THR A 168 2.53 -10.47 -5.94
C THR A 168 3.39 -10.02 -4.77
N ALA A 169 3.61 -10.87 -3.77
CA ALA A 169 4.43 -10.57 -2.60
C ALA A 169 5.91 -10.29 -2.95
N GLY A 170 6.43 -10.95 -3.98
CA GLY A 170 7.79 -10.71 -4.47
C GLY A 170 7.85 -9.56 -5.48
N PHE A 171 7.27 -9.76 -6.66
CA PHE A 171 7.46 -8.89 -7.82
C PHE A 171 6.69 -7.58 -7.72
N VAL A 172 5.37 -7.64 -7.45
CA VAL A 172 4.54 -6.44 -7.42
C VAL A 172 4.95 -5.53 -6.28
N PHE A 173 5.25 -6.08 -5.09
CA PHE A 173 5.69 -5.27 -3.95
C PHE A 173 7.06 -4.65 -4.18
N ALA A 174 7.99 -5.36 -4.82
CA ALA A 174 9.30 -4.80 -5.19
C ALA A 174 9.16 -3.63 -6.16
N MET A 175 8.27 -3.74 -7.14
CA MET A 175 7.96 -2.65 -8.08
C MET A 175 7.31 -1.46 -7.38
N MET A 176 6.29 -1.69 -6.54
CA MET A 176 5.57 -0.62 -5.86
C MET A 176 6.44 0.14 -4.85
N LEU A 177 7.33 -0.54 -4.14
CA LEU A 177 8.25 0.11 -3.21
C LEU A 177 9.28 1.03 -3.89
N GLN A 178 9.50 0.89 -5.22
CA GLN A 178 10.31 1.86 -5.98
C GLN A 178 9.72 3.27 -5.94
N LEU A 179 8.38 3.39 -5.73
CA LEU A 179 7.73 4.69 -5.58
C LEU A 179 8.28 5.50 -4.42
N ALA A 180 8.81 4.86 -3.37
CA ALA A 180 9.43 5.55 -2.25
C ALA A 180 10.57 6.49 -2.68
N VAL A 181 11.31 6.14 -3.73
CA VAL A 181 12.45 6.93 -4.24
C VAL A 181 12.00 8.19 -4.97
N TYR A 182 10.85 8.14 -5.64
CA TYR A 182 10.42 9.18 -6.60
C TYR A 182 9.23 9.98 -6.11
N ASN A 183 8.56 9.53 -5.07
CA ASN A 183 7.41 10.23 -4.53
C ASN A 183 7.86 11.49 -3.76
N LYS A 184 7.28 12.66 -4.14
CA LYS A 184 7.58 13.97 -3.58
C LYS A 184 6.34 14.68 -3.04
N LYS A 185 5.17 14.02 -3.08
CA LYS A 185 3.90 14.66 -2.72
C LYS A 185 3.38 14.12 -1.41
N THR A 186 3.03 15.03 -0.52
CA THR A 186 2.34 14.72 0.73
C THR A 186 0.84 14.49 0.49
N LEU A 187 0.28 13.60 1.29
CA LEU A 187 -1.16 13.40 1.32
C LEU A 187 -1.71 13.74 2.70
N PRO A 188 -2.77 14.56 2.77
CA PRO A 188 -3.41 14.87 4.03
C PRO A 188 -4.11 13.62 4.58
N LEU A 189 -3.88 13.34 5.86
CA LEU A 189 -4.37 12.14 6.54
C LEU A 189 -5.90 12.10 6.67
N ASN A 190 -6.55 13.27 6.70
CA ASN A 190 -7.99 13.43 6.93
C ASN A 190 -8.78 13.95 5.72
N ALA A 191 -8.18 13.98 4.52
CA ALA A 191 -8.89 14.44 3.31
C ALA A 191 -9.80 13.35 2.72
N ASN A 192 -10.77 13.78 1.92
CA ASN A 192 -11.55 12.85 1.11
C ASN A 192 -10.67 12.28 -0.01
N VAL A 193 -10.73 10.97 -0.24
CA VAL A 193 -9.92 10.23 -1.22
C VAL A 193 -10.00 10.83 -2.63
N MET A 194 -11.16 11.29 -3.05
CA MET A 194 -11.34 11.96 -4.36
C MET A 194 -10.56 13.27 -4.50
N ARG A 195 -10.34 13.99 -3.40
CA ARG A 195 -9.57 15.24 -3.40
C ARG A 195 -8.06 15.00 -3.27
N SER A 196 -7.69 13.87 -2.70
CA SER A 196 -6.32 13.42 -2.46
C SER A 196 -5.61 12.97 -3.75
N ASN A 197 -6.35 12.49 -4.75
CA ASN A 197 -5.78 12.02 -6.02
C ASN A 197 -5.33 13.14 -6.99
N ARG A 198 -5.52 14.41 -6.65
CA ARG A 198 -5.19 15.56 -7.52
C ARG A 198 -3.70 15.81 -7.72
N GLY A 199 -2.85 14.86 -7.53
CA GLY A 199 -1.43 15.11 -7.64
C GLY A 199 -0.54 13.91 -7.87
N SER A 200 -1.05 12.83 -8.50
CA SER A 200 -0.14 11.75 -8.91
C SER A 200 0.94 12.28 -9.84
N SER A 201 2.20 11.99 -9.51
CA SER A 201 3.31 12.25 -10.41
C SER A 201 3.19 11.33 -11.64
N LEU A 202 3.57 11.79 -12.83
CA LEU A 202 3.66 10.95 -14.04
C LEU A 202 4.43 9.65 -13.74
N PHE A 203 5.48 9.75 -12.95
CA PHE A 203 6.30 8.62 -12.54
C PHE A 203 5.52 7.61 -11.68
N GLN A 204 4.70 8.10 -10.76
CA GLN A 204 3.80 7.26 -9.94
C GLN A 204 2.82 6.50 -10.83
N THR A 205 2.20 7.17 -11.80
CA THR A 205 1.28 6.54 -12.74
C THR A 205 1.97 5.45 -13.55
N ILE A 206 3.18 5.71 -14.06
CA ILE A 206 3.96 4.72 -14.82
C ILE A 206 4.28 3.49 -13.97
N ILE A 207 4.78 3.66 -12.75
CA ILE A 207 5.13 2.52 -11.89
C ILE A 207 3.88 1.70 -11.52
N ILE A 208 2.77 2.36 -11.19
CA ILE A 208 1.51 1.66 -10.89
C ILE A 208 1.02 0.90 -12.13
N SER A 209 1.07 1.52 -13.31
CA SER A 209 0.71 0.85 -14.56
C SER A 209 1.62 -0.34 -14.86
N CYS A 210 2.93 -0.19 -14.67
CA CYS A 210 3.87 -1.30 -14.82
C CYS A 210 3.59 -2.42 -13.81
N ALA A 211 3.36 -2.10 -12.54
CA ALA A 211 3.03 -3.10 -11.51
C ALA A 211 1.72 -3.84 -11.81
N PHE A 212 0.81 -3.21 -12.54
CA PHE A 212 -0.45 -3.78 -12.98
C PHE A 212 -0.31 -4.66 -14.23
N PHE A 213 0.32 -4.14 -15.28
CA PHE A 213 0.36 -4.81 -16.59
C PHE A 213 1.49 -5.84 -16.74
N LEU A 214 2.67 -5.62 -16.11
CA LEU A 214 3.80 -6.55 -16.25
C LEU A 214 3.49 -7.97 -15.78
N PRO A 215 2.81 -8.22 -14.65
CA PRO A 215 2.44 -9.57 -14.25
C PRO A 215 1.59 -10.29 -15.29
N LEU A 216 0.67 -9.57 -15.94
CA LEU A 216 -0.19 -10.13 -17.01
C LEU A 216 0.61 -10.45 -18.26
N ILE A 217 1.51 -9.56 -18.68
CA ILE A 217 2.39 -9.76 -19.84
C ILE A 217 3.29 -10.97 -19.60
N ILE A 218 3.89 -11.07 -18.41
CA ILE A 218 4.75 -12.20 -18.02
C ILE A 218 3.94 -13.50 -18.05
N ASN A 219 2.76 -13.52 -17.44
CA ASN A 219 1.90 -14.70 -17.43
C ASN A 219 1.51 -15.11 -18.85
N LYS A 220 1.09 -14.16 -19.69
CA LYS A 220 0.70 -14.42 -21.06
C LYS A 220 1.88 -14.89 -21.92
N ALA A 221 3.06 -14.33 -21.73
CA ALA A 221 4.27 -14.79 -22.38
C ALA A 221 4.64 -16.22 -21.98
N LEU A 222 4.57 -16.55 -20.69
CA LEU A 222 4.84 -17.91 -20.22
C LEU A 222 3.83 -18.92 -20.74
N THR A 223 2.55 -18.60 -20.75
CA THR A 223 1.49 -19.49 -21.26
C THR A 223 1.50 -19.64 -22.78
N ALA A 224 2.24 -18.80 -23.52
CA ALA A 224 2.45 -18.98 -24.96
C ALA A 224 3.48 -20.10 -25.27
N PHE A 225 4.39 -20.38 -24.35
CA PHE A 225 5.47 -21.36 -24.53
C PHE A 225 5.30 -22.62 -23.65
N PHE A 226 4.58 -22.51 -22.54
CA PHE A 226 4.41 -23.54 -21.54
C PHE A 226 2.94 -23.76 -21.22
N GLU A 227 2.63 -24.94 -20.70
CA GLU A 227 1.32 -25.21 -20.11
C GLU A 227 1.05 -24.30 -18.91
N GLN A 228 -0.23 -24.06 -18.60
CA GLN A 228 -0.65 -23.16 -17.52
C GLN A 228 -0.01 -23.51 -16.16
N ASP A 229 0.09 -24.78 -15.82
CA ASP A 229 0.66 -25.24 -14.54
C ASP A 229 2.16 -24.95 -14.46
N THR A 230 2.89 -25.17 -15.55
CA THR A 230 4.31 -24.85 -15.65
C THR A 230 4.56 -23.34 -15.55
N ALA A 231 3.72 -22.53 -16.20
CA ALA A 231 3.78 -21.07 -16.10
C ALA A 231 3.55 -20.60 -14.65
N CYS A 232 2.59 -21.18 -13.94
CA CYS A 232 2.33 -20.92 -12.53
C CYS A 232 3.55 -21.28 -11.65
N ILE A 233 4.19 -22.43 -11.89
CA ILE A 233 5.39 -22.82 -11.14
C ILE A 233 6.53 -21.83 -11.38
N ILE A 234 6.75 -21.40 -12.61
CA ILE A 234 7.80 -20.41 -12.93
C ILE A 234 7.52 -19.08 -12.21
N MET A 235 6.29 -18.59 -12.27
CA MET A 235 5.90 -17.37 -11.54
C MET A 235 6.08 -17.52 -10.03
N MET A 236 5.75 -18.66 -9.46
CA MET A 236 5.96 -18.97 -8.05
C MET A 236 7.46 -18.91 -7.68
N ILE A 237 8.33 -19.51 -8.48
CA ILE A 237 9.79 -19.50 -8.27
C ILE A 237 10.33 -18.06 -8.32
N ILE A 238 9.90 -17.26 -9.31
CA ILE A 238 10.29 -15.83 -9.42
C ILE A 238 9.85 -15.08 -8.16
N GLY A 239 8.60 -15.27 -7.71
CA GLY A 239 8.08 -14.67 -6.49
C GLY A 239 8.89 -15.03 -5.26
N LEU A 240 9.19 -16.32 -5.06
CA LEU A 240 9.98 -16.81 -3.93
C LEU A 240 11.42 -16.27 -3.93
N LEU A 241 12.08 -16.21 -5.09
CA LEU A 241 13.41 -15.62 -5.22
C LEU A 241 13.42 -14.14 -4.81
N LEU A 242 12.44 -13.38 -5.24
CA LEU A 242 12.30 -11.96 -4.87
C LEU A 242 11.96 -11.77 -3.39
N ILE A 243 11.16 -12.67 -2.80
CA ILE A 243 10.89 -12.68 -1.36
C ILE A 243 12.18 -13.03 -0.58
N ALA A 244 12.93 -14.02 -1.01
CA ALA A 244 14.19 -14.39 -0.36
C ALA A 244 15.24 -13.28 -0.41
N THR A 245 15.29 -12.54 -1.52
CA THR A 245 16.23 -11.44 -1.74
C THR A 245 15.70 -10.07 -1.26
N HIS A 246 14.58 -10.01 -0.53
CA HIS A 246 13.94 -8.74 -0.13
C HIS A 246 14.89 -7.76 0.58
N ASN A 247 15.79 -8.25 1.42
CA ASN A 247 16.73 -7.39 2.10
C ASN A 247 17.69 -6.66 1.14
N ILE A 248 18.06 -7.30 0.04
CA ILE A 248 19.01 -6.74 -0.94
C ILE A 248 18.33 -5.60 -1.73
N TRP A 249 17.15 -5.85 -2.28
CA TRP A 249 16.49 -4.83 -3.08
C TRP A 249 15.85 -3.71 -2.24
N ILE A 250 15.40 -3.97 -1.00
CA ILE A 250 14.96 -2.91 -0.08
C ILE A 250 16.15 -2.01 0.29
N LYS A 251 17.33 -2.59 0.55
CA LYS A 251 18.55 -1.80 0.80
C LYS A 251 18.96 -0.96 -0.41
N ASN A 252 18.79 -1.46 -1.62
CA ASN A 252 19.02 -0.69 -2.84
C ASN A 252 18.03 0.49 -2.95
N ILE A 253 16.74 0.28 -2.69
CA ILE A 253 15.73 1.34 -2.66
C ILE A 253 16.11 2.40 -1.62
N TYR A 254 16.47 1.98 -0.41
CA TYR A 254 16.92 2.87 0.66
C TYR A 254 18.12 3.72 0.22
N ASN A 255 19.15 3.10 -0.37
CA ASN A 255 20.34 3.82 -0.84
C ASN A 255 20.00 4.86 -1.91
N ARG A 256 19.11 4.52 -2.86
CA ARG A 256 18.64 5.46 -3.88
C ARG A 256 17.78 6.58 -3.29
N PHE A 257 16.94 6.27 -2.32
CA PHE A 257 16.16 7.26 -1.59
C PHE A 257 17.08 8.25 -0.84
N MET A 258 18.11 7.74 -0.15
CA MET A 258 19.06 8.58 0.59
C MET A 258 19.92 9.47 -0.32
N LYS A 259 20.24 9.03 -1.54
CA LYS A 259 20.91 9.88 -2.52
C LYS A 259 20.04 11.08 -2.95
N ARG A 260 18.73 10.91 -2.99
CA ARG A 260 17.75 11.93 -3.39
C ARG A 260 17.06 12.60 -2.20
N ARG A 261 17.52 12.40 -0.98
CA ARG A 261 16.84 12.82 0.25
C ARG A 261 16.48 14.31 0.28
N TYR A 262 17.39 15.18 -0.12
CA TYR A 262 17.17 16.62 -0.10
C TYR A 262 16.09 17.05 -1.10
N GLU A 263 16.17 16.52 -2.32
CA GLU A 263 15.19 16.75 -3.38
C GLU A 263 13.78 16.26 -2.98
N ASN A 264 13.71 15.10 -2.32
CA ASN A 264 12.45 14.56 -1.82
C ASN A 264 11.91 15.38 -0.66
N MET A 265 12.76 15.81 0.28
CA MET A 265 12.35 16.67 1.41
C MET A 265 11.82 18.02 0.94
N GLU A 266 12.47 18.66 -0.03
CA GLU A 266 12.02 19.90 -0.65
C GLU A 266 10.64 19.70 -1.30
N GLY A 267 10.47 18.69 -2.16
CA GLY A 267 9.18 18.37 -2.78
C GLY A 267 8.07 18.09 -1.77
N PHE A 268 8.37 17.40 -0.65
CA PHE A 268 7.38 17.19 0.41
C PHE A 268 7.03 18.49 1.16
N ARG A 269 7.98 19.40 1.36
CA ARG A 269 7.70 20.71 1.96
C ARG A 269 6.83 21.58 1.05
N ASP A 270 7.12 21.61 -0.24
CA ASP A 270 6.37 22.38 -1.23
C ASP A 270 4.93 21.86 -1.43
N SER A 271 4.69 20.59 -1.09
CA SER A 271 3.38 19.94 -1.25
C SER A 271 2.53 19.93 0.03
N ARG A 272 3.04 20.44 1.17
CA ARG A 272 2.29 20.60 2.43
C ARG A 272 1.37 21.84 2.42
#